data_dce9a6f5588230e91489488890235cc3
#
_entry.id   dce9a6f5588230e91489488890235cc3
#
_cell.length_a   1.000
_cell.length_b   1.000
_cell.length_c   1.000
_cell.angle_alpha   90.00
_cell.angle_beta   90.00
_cell.angle_gamma   90.00
#
_symmetry.space_group_name_H-M   'P 1'
#
loop_
_entity.id
_entity.type
_entity.pdbx_description
1 polymer ?
#
loop_
_entity_poly.entity_id
_entity_poly.type
_entity_poly.pdbx_seq_one_letter_code
_entity_poly.pdbx_strand_id
1 'polypeptide(L)'
;MNENNVVEIEDMTWGQLVEDSLKPVIVMFYSSTCPYCKAMEPYFMSYAQEFKNSAVFARMNIDTSPLTVGRYGVQGTPTFKFFCHGRPVWELVGQLYPSILKTAIENLVDYGEDCIRKSTPIGQNITGYV
;
A
#
# COMPACT_ATOMS: atom_id res chain seq x y z
N MET A 1 2.88 22.46 -5.89
CA MET A 1 2.95 21.93 -5.76
C MET A 1 2.69 21.01 -5.43
N ASN A 2 2.71 20.52 -5.63
CA ASN A 2 2.46 19.62 -5.24
C ASN A 2 3.20 18.79 -4.86
N GLU A 3 3.57 18.66 -4.23
CA GLU A 3 4.32 18.01 -3.69
C GLU A 3 3.76 16.91 -3.12
N ASN A 4 2.74 16.44 -3.50
CA ASN A 4 2.07 15.31 -3.03
C ASN A 4 2.68 14.11 -3.70
N ASN A 5 3.29 13.24 -2.91
CA ASN A 5 3.92 12.03 -3.41
C ASN A 5 3.01 10.82 -3.31
N VAL A 6 1.73 11.02 -3.05
CA VAL A 6 0.76 9.95 -2.98
C VAL A 6 -0.11 10.00 -4.22
N VAL A 7 -0.20 8.90 -4.97
CA VAL A 7 -0.95 8.83 -6.20
C VAL A 7 -2.35 8.31 -5.91
N GLU A 8 -3.37 9.00 -6.42
CA GLU A 8 -4.74 8.51 -6.28
C GLU A 8 -4.94 7.47 -7.35
N ILE A 9 -5.34 6.23 -7.01
CA ILE A 9 -5.52 5.19 -7.99
C ILE A 9 -6.94 4.67 -7.99
N GLU A 10 -7.32 4.03 -9.09
CA GLU A 10 -8.66 3.51 -9.28
C GLU A 10 -8.58 2.12 -9.89
N ASP A 11 -9.70 1.43 -10.01
CA ASP A 11 -9.73 0.10 -10.60
C ASP A 11 -9.02 0.05 -11.94
N MET A 12 -9.22 1.05 -12.79
CA MET A 12 -8.64 1.05 -14.13
C MET A 12 -7.14 1.28 -14.16
N THR A 13 -6.59 1.92 -13.15
CA THR A 13 -5.16 2.21 -13.14
C THR A 13 -4.38 1.25 -12.26
N TRP A 14 -5.07 0.30 -11.61
CA TRP A 14 -4.43 -0.62 -10.68
C TRP A 14 -3.30 -1.41 -11.35
N GLY A 15 -3.57 -1.98 -12.50
CA GLY A 15 -2.55 -2.77 -13.18
C GLY A 15 -1.29 -2.00 -13.47
N GLN A 16 -1.46 -0.79 -14.01
CA GLN A 16 -0.33 0.01 -14.38
C GLN A 16 0.45 0.52 -13.18
N LEU A 17 -0.25 0.94 -12.15
CA LEU A 17 0.41 1.59 -11.01
C LEU A 17 0.89 0.63 -9.95
N VAL A 18 0.26 -0.52 -9.81
CA VAL A 18 0.62 -1.47 -8.77
C VAL A 18 1.23 -2.74 -9.35
N GLU A 19 0.54 -3.38 -10.28
CA GLU A 19 1.01 -4.67 -10.79
C GLU A 19 2.29 -4.55 -11.61
N ASP A 20 2.41 -3.48 -12.37
CA ASP A 20 3.56 -3.29 -13.23
C ASP A 20 4.70 -2.52 -12.56
N SER A 21 4.53 -2.16 -11.29
CA SER A 21 5.54 -1.34 -10.63
C SER A 21 6.80 -2.12 -10.34
N LEU A 22 7.95 -1.51 -10.63
CA LEU A 22 9.21 -2.12 -10.30
C LEU A 22 9.63 -1.82 -8.88
N LYS A 23 8.99 -0.84 -8.25
CA LYS A 23 9.27 -0.53 -6.86
C LYS A 23 8.18 -1.10 -5.99
N PRO A 24 8.45 -1.35 -4.71
CA PRO A 24 7.38 -1.73 -3.80
C PRO A 24 6.31 -0.65 -3.75
N VAL A 25 5.07 -1.04 -3.52
CA VAL A 25 3.94 -0.12 -3.48
C VAL A 25 3.20 -0.27 -2.18
N ILE A 26 2.87 0.85 -1.54
CA ILE A 26 2.03 0.85 -0.35
C ILE A 26 0.73 1.55 -0.74
N VAL A 27 -0.40 0.87 -0.57
CA VAL A 27 -1.69 1.43 -0.89
C VAL A 27 -2.50 1.63 0.37
N MET A 28 -2.99 2.86 0.59
CA MET A 28 -3.90 3.14 1.67
C MET A 28 -5.30 3.10 1.11
N PHE A 29 -6.07 2.09 1.50
CA PHE A 29 -7.47 2.01 1.11
C PHE A 29 -8.26 2.85 2.12
N TYR A 30 -9.06 3.78 1.64
CA TYR A 30 -9.75 4.70 2.50
C TYR A 30 -11.18 4.92 2.06
N SER A 31 -11.97 5.56 2.92
CA SER A 31 -13.30 5.99 2.58
C SER A 31 -13.37 7.48 2.89
N SER A 32 -14.13 8.23 2.12
CA SER A 32 -14.24 9.67 2.33
C SER A 32 -14.91 10.02 3.65
N THR A 33 -15.63 9.07 4.26
CA THR A 33 -16.32 9.32 5.51
C THR A 33 -15.64 8.66 6.71
N CYS A 34 -14.42 8.20 6.56
CA CYS A 34 -13.72 7.47 7.60
C CYS A 34 -12.86 8.39 8.45
N PRO A 35 -13.19 8.62 9.73
CA PRO A 35 -12.39 9.50 10.56
C PRO A 35 -11.00 8.95 10.83
N TYR A 36 -10.86 7.62 10.93
CA TYR A 36 -9.55 7.03 11.18
C TYR A 36 -8.65 7.22 9.95
N CYS A 37 -9.23 7.24 8.76
CA CYS A 37 -8.48 7.49 7.55
C CYS A 37 -7.93 8.92 7.57
N LYS A 38 -8.74 9.88 8.03
CA LYS A 38 -8.29 11.25 8.11
C LYS A 38 -7.20 11.40 9.15
N ALA A 39 -7.28 10.66 10.25
CA ALA A 39 -6.28 10.73 11.29
C ALA A 39 -4.93 10.19 10.82
N MET A 40 -4.94 9.17 9.97
CA MET A 40 -3.70 8.55 9.49
C MET A 40 -3.12 9.25 8.26
N GLU A 41 -3.93 10.00 7.54
CA GLU A 41 -3.49 10.61 6.29
C GLU A 41 -2.24 11.47 6.41
N PRO A 42 -2.12 12.37 7.38
CA PRO A 42 -0.93 13.20 7.45
C PRO A 42 0.36 12.39 7.61
N TYR A 43 0.29 11.29 8.35
CA TYR A 43 1.46 10.45 8.54
C TYR A 43 1.80 9.70 7.24
N PHE A 44 0.77 9.21 6.55
CA PHE A 44 0.98 8.51 5.29
C PHE A 44 1.61 9.46 4.27
N MET A 45 1.12 10.70 4.21
CA MET A 45 1.66 11.69 3.28
C MET A 45 3.11 12.03 3.63
N SER A 46 3.41 12.15 4.92
CA SER A 46 4.75 12.46 5.36
C SER A 46 5.72 11.33 5.00
N TYR A 47 5.30 10.09 5.20
CA TYR A 47 6.15 8.94 4.87
C TYR A 47 6.31 8.80 3.35
N ALA A 48 5.29 9.17 2.58
CA ALA A 48 5.41 9.15 1.14
C ALA A 48 6.51 10.11 0.67
N GLN A 49 6.62 11.24 1.34
CA GLN A 49 7.67 12.18 1.02
C GLN A 49 9.03 11.60 1.42
N GLU A 50 9.10 11.04 2.61
CA GLU A 50 10.36 10.52 3.15
C GLU A 50 10.90 9.37 2.31
N PHE A 51 10.05 8.47 1.84
CA PHE A 51 10.47 7.28 1.13
C PHE A 51 10.18 7.32 -0.37
N LYS A 52 10.00 8.50 -0.92
CA LYS A 52 9.55 8.63 -2.32
C LYS A 52 10.48 8.00 -3.35
N ASN A 53 11.74 7.88 -3.03
CA ASN A 53 12.68 7.29 -3.98
C ASN A 53 12.78 5.77 -3.85
N SER A 54 12.19 5.21 -2.82
CA SER A 54 12.31 3.79 -2.52
C SER A 54 11.04 3.01 -2.73
N ALA A 55 9.91 3.66 -2.68
CA ALA A 55 8.62 3.00 -2.80
C ALA A 55 7.59 3.94 -3.40
N VAL A 56 6.54 3.38 -3.95
CA VAL A 56 5.43 4.15 -4.49
C VAL A 56 4.33 4.16 -3.45
N PHE A 57 3.80 5.32 -3.15
CA PHE A 57 2.71 5.47 -2.19
C PHE A 57 1.44 5.85 -2.96
N ALA A 58 0.37 5.12 -2.73
CA ALA A 58 -0.88 5.34 -3.44
C ALA A 58 -2.03 5.25 -2.47
N ARG A 59 -3.16 5.78 -2.85
CA ARG A 59 -4.36 5.63 -2.05
C ARG A 59 -5.54 5.32 -2.96
N MET A 60 -6.50 4.58 -2.45
CA MET A 60 -7.64 4.14 -3.23
C MET A 60 -8.91 4.29 -2.43
N ASN A 61 -9.90 4.94 -2.99
CA ASN A 61 -11.19 5.13 -2.35
C ASN A 61 -12.00 3.85 -2.53
N ILE A 62 -12.38 3.21 -1.44
CA ILE A 62 -13.09 1.95 -1.53
C ILE A 62 -14.50 2.11 -2.08
N ASP A 63 -15.07 3.30 -1.98
CA ASP A 63 -16.43 3.53 -2.45
C ASP A 63 -16.51 3.61 -3.96
N THR A 64 -15.39 3.88 -4.62
CA THR A 64 -15.37 4.05 -6.07
C THR A 64 -14.51 2.99 -6.77
N SER A 65 -14.02 2.00 -6.05
CA SER A 65 -13.11 1.01 -6.62
C SER A 65 -13.54 -0.40 -6.22
N PRO A 66 -14.76 -0.81 -6.58
CA PRO A 66 -15.30 -2.07 -6.11
C PRO A 66 -14.56 -3.32 -6.61
N LEU A 67 -13.95 -3.25 -7.79
CA LEU A 67 -13.27 -4.42 -8.32
C LEU A 67 -12.02 -4.76 -7.53
N THR A 68 -11.20 -3.75 -7.25
CA THR A 68 -9.98 -3.98 -6.50
C THR A 68 -10.28 -4.32 -5.05
N VAL A 69 -11.27 -3.65 -4.47
CA VAL A 69 -11.67 -3.91 -3.10
C VAL A 69 -12.16 -5.36 -2.96
N GLY A 70 -12.96 -5.83 -3.92
CA GLY A 70 -13.43 -7.19 -3.89
C GLY A 70 -12.31 -8.19 -4.11
N ARG A 71 -11.38 -7.86 -5.01
CA ARG A 71 -10.27 -8.75 -5.33
C ARG A 71 -9.38 -9.02 -4.12
N TYR A 72 -9.11 -8.00 -3.32
CA TYR A 72 -8.21 -8.15 -2.19
C TYR A 72 -8.92 -8.27 -0.84
N GLY A 73 -10.25 -8.29 -0.85
CA GLY A 73 -10.99 -8.52 0.38
C GLY A 73 -10.88 -7.40 1.40
N VAL A 74 -10.80 -6.16 0.96
CA VAL A 74 -10.69 -5.04 1.88
C VAL A 74 -12.04 -4.83 2.57
N GLN A 75 -12.08 -4.93 3.88
CA GLN A 75 -13.31 -4.83 4.63
C GLN A 75 -13.38 -3.65 5.56
N GLY A 76 -12.29 -3.06 5.92
CA GLY A 76 -12.28 -1.93 6.84
C GLY A 76 -11.33 -0.87 6.37
N THR A 77 -11.48 0.35 6.86
CA THR A 77 -10.60 1.45 6.50
C THR A 77 -10.10 2.15 7.75
N PRO A 78 -8.89 2.66 7.75
CA PRO A 78 -7.95 2.50 6.64
C PRO A 78 -7.35 1.10 6.61
N THR A 79 -7.02 0.61 5.43
CA THR A 79 -6.23 -0.61 5.29
C THR A 79 -4.98 -0.21 4.50
N PHE A 80 -3.81 -0.54 5.04
CA PHE A 80 -2.55 -0.27 4.37
C PHE A 80 -2.05 -1.60 3.84
N LYS A 81 -1.98 -1.73 2.53
CA LYS A 81 -1.58 -2.99 1.93
C LYS A 81 -0.30 -2.78 1.16
N PHE A 82 0.62 -3.70 1.34
CA PHE A 82 1.97 -3.58 0.81
C PHE A 82 2.16 -4.59 -0.30
N PHE A 83 2.66 -4.12 -1.44
CA PHE A 83 2.79 -4.96 -2.62
C PHE A 83 4.21 -4.99 -3.15
N CYS A 84 4.58 -6.12 -3.74
CA CYS A 84 5.85 -6.27 -4.36
C CYS A 84 5.60 -6.97 -5.68
N HIS A 85 5.86 -6.32 -6.80
CA HIS A 85 5.60 -6.82 -8.13
C HIS A 85 4.14 -7.25 -8.26
N GLY A 86 3.24 -6.43 -7.71
CA GLY A 86 1.80 -6.69 -7.79
C GLY A 86 1.29 -7.71 -6.80
N ARG A 87 2.16 -8.31 -5.98
CA ARG A 87 1.73 -9.31 -5.03
C ARG A 87 1.60 -8.70 -3.65
N PRO A 88 0.50 -8.96 -2.95
CA PRO A 88 0.38 -8.45 -1.58
C PRO A 88 1.32 -9.21 -0.67
N VAL A 89 2.14 -8.49 0.08
CA VAL A 89 3.12 -9.10 0.98
C VAL A 89 2.88 -8.77 2.44
N TRP A 90 2.10 -7.74 2.73
CA TRP A 90 1.81 -7.37 4.12
C TRP A 90 0.56 -6.51 4.18
N GLU A 91 -0.05 -6.44 5.35
CA GLU A 91 -1.25 -5.67 5.52
C GLU A 91 -1.37 -5.17 6.93
N LEU A 92 -1.81 -3.93 7.11
CA LEU A 92 -2.14 -3.36 8.41
C LEU A 92 -3.52 -2.75 8.29
N VAL A 93 -4.39 -3.00 9.26
CA VAL A 93 -5.75 -2.54 9.20
C VAL A 93 -6.07 -1.67 10.41
N GLY A 94 -6.73 -0.56 10.17
CA GLY A 94 -7.24 0.31 11.21
C GLY A 94 -6.28 1.43 11.57
N GLN A 95 -6.66 2.21 12.57
CA GLN A 95 -5.82 3.27 13.04
C GLN A 95 -4.72 2.68 13.90
N LEU A 96 -3.47 3.06 13.60
CA LEU A 96 -2.31 2.51 14.25
C LEU A 96 -1.47 3.62 14.81
N TYR A 97 -0.54 3.30 15.69
CA TYR A 97 0.48 4.26 16.02
C TYR A 97 1.29 4.51 14.74
N PRO A 98 1.59 5.75 14.42
CA PRO A 98 2.35 6.03 13.19
C PRO A 98 3.66 5.28 13.09
N SER A 99 4.32 5.02 14.24
CA SER A 99 5.58 4.30 14.21
C SER A 99 5.44 2.87 13.71
N ILE A 100 4.27 2.26 13.90
CA ILE A 100 4.05 0.91 13.39
C ILE A 100 3.98 0.94 11.86
N LEU A 101 3.29 1.94 11.32
CA LEU A 101 3.21 2.10 9.88
C LEU A 101 4.61 2.38 9.32
N LYS A 102 5.38 3.27 9.97
CA LYS A 102 6.69 3.60 9.49
C LYS A 102 7.62 2.39 9.50
N THR A 103 7.56 1.58 10.54
CA THR A 103 8.40 0.39 10.63
C THR A 103 8.05 -0.59 9.51
N ALA A 104 6.76 -0.76 9.20
CA ALA A 104 6.37 -1.63 8.11
C ALA A 104 6.88 -1.12 6.77
N ILE A 105 6.85 0.21 6.56
CA ILE A 105 7.36 0.80 5.34
C ILE A 105 8.88 0.57 5.25
N GLU A 106 9.59 0.78 6.35
CA GLU A 106 11.02 0.57 6.36
C GLU A 106 11.37 -0.87 6.03
N ASN A 107 10.63 -1.82 6.58
CA ASN A 107 10.86 -3.21 6.30
C ASN A 107 10.63 -3.52 4.82
N LEU A 108 9.59 -2.96 4.23
CA LEU A 108 9.31 -3.18 2.82
C LEU A 108 10.43 -2.63 1.96
N VAL A 109 10.91 -1.43 2.30
CA VAL A 109 11.97 -0.79 1.54
C VAL A 109 13.27 -1.59 1.66
N ASP A 110 13.57 -2.09 2.86
CA ASP A 110 14.79 -2.85 3.08
C ASP A 110 14.77 -4.17 2.29
N TYR A 111 13.58 -4.73 2.05
CA TYR A 111 13.49 -5.95 1.30
C TYR A 111 13.23 -5.70 -0.18
N GLY A 112 13.32 -4.46 -0.63
CA GLY A 112 12.96 -4.12 -2.01
C GLY A 112 13.67 -4.95 -3.05
N GLU A 113 14.99 -5.07 -2.95
CA GLU A 113 15.70 -5.85 -3.92
C GLU A 113 15.45 -7.34 -3.75
N ASP A 114 15.36 -7.80 -2.51
CA ASP A 114 15.07 -9.19 -2.25
C ASP A 114 13.68 -9.51 -2.75
N CYS A 115 12.74 -8.57 -2.63
CA CYS A 115 11.41 -8.75 -3.11
C CYS A 115 11.44 -9.01 -4.61
N ILE A 116 12.21 -8.24 -5.35
CA ILE A 116 12.34 -8.43 -6.78
C ILE A 116 12.94 -9.78 -7.10
N ARG A 117 14.00 -10.12 -6.43
CA ARG A 117 14.65 -11.39 -6.70
C ARG A 117 13.83 -12.61 -6.28
N LYS A 118 13.05 -12.45 -5.24
CA LYS A 118 12.26 -13.53 -4.71
C LYS A 118 10.81 -13.51 -5.09
N SER A 119 10.46 -12.78 -6.11
CA SER A 119 9.08 -12.71 -6.52
C SER A 119 8.70 -13.93 -7.35
N THR A 120 9.20 -15.06 -7.02
CA THR A 120 8.89 -16.27 -7.71
C THR A 120 7.71 -16.87 -7.04
N PRO A 121 7.13 -17.78 -7.65
CA PRO A 121 5.97 -18.39 -7.13
C PRO A 121 6.10 -19.01 -5.83
N ILE A 122 7.21 -19.14 -5.35
CA ILE A 122 7.34 -19.69 -4.15
C ILE A 122 6.68 -19.01 -3.23
N GLY A 123 6.49 -18.08 -3.51
CA GLY A 123 5.95 -17.39 -2.65
C GLY A 123 4.90 -17.91 -1.95
N GLN A 124 4.76 -18.69 -2.14
CA GLN A 124 3.85 -19.08 -1.49
C GLN A 124 4.05 -19.02 -0.23
N ASN A 125 4.80 -18.89 -0.03
CA ASN A 125 4.91 -18.84 1.06
C ASN A 125 4.49 -17.91 1.66
N ILE A 126 4.22 -17.67 1.31
CA ILE A 126 3.79 -17.02 1.85
C ILE A 126 3.01 -16.88 2.57
N THR A 127 2.95 -17.26 2.56
CA THR A 127 2.32 -17.14 3.14
C THR A 127 2.12 -16.90 4.10
N GLY A 128 2.44 -17.00 4.32
CA GLY A 128 2.30 -16.78 5.26
C GLY A 128 1.57 -15.92 5.77
N TYR A 129 1.19 -15.77 5.51
CA TYR A 129 0.52 -15.11 6.04
C TYR A 129 -0.41 -15.24 6.17
N VAL A 130 -0.33 -15.30 5.99
CA VAL A 130 -0.88 -15.40 6.16
C VAL A 130 -1.33 -15.39 6.35
#